data_02f6558d5b2d4660fc7bdbda3daf5821
#
_entry.id   02f6558d5b2d4660fc7bdbda3daf5821
#
_cell.length_a   1.000
_cell.length_b   1.000
_cell.length_c   1.000
_cell.angle_alpha   90.00
_cell.angle_beta   90.00
_cell.angle_gamma   90.00
#
_symmetry.space_group_name_H-M   'P 1'
#
loop_
_entity.id
_entity.type
_entity.pdbx_description
1 polymer ?
#
loop_
_entity_poly.entity_id
_entity_poly.type
_entity_poly.pdbx_seq_one_letter_code
_entity_poly.pdbx_strand_id
1 'polypeptide(L)'
;MCIRDRSYISSHTPGKTLAANPSYSINKSQVNNPGRKVILNANQKLFPGINYFWISLQMKPGASLLDKVSAKIVTVKVDNKEALMHTVSPENIAHRVGVGVRHAGDDGSAAFRIPGLATTNKGTLLGVYDVRYNSSVDLQEHVDVGLSRSVDGGKTWEKMRLPLAFGETGGLPAAQNGVGDPSILVDTKTNTTWVVAAWTHGMGNQRAWWSSYPGMDMNHTAQLVLSKSTDDGKTWSEPINITDQVKDPSWYFLLQGPGPVSYTH
;
A
#
# COMPACT_ATOMS: atom_id res chain seq x y z
N MET A 1 -23.33 8.77 -5.34
CA MET A 1 -22.01 9.32 -4.95
C MET A 1 -22.22 10.08 -3.64
N CYS A 2 -21.53 9.71 -2.59
CA CYS A 2 -21.52 10.48 -1.34
C CYS A 2 -20.17 11.19 -1.28
N ILE A 3 -20.15 12.49 -1.25
CA ILE A 3 -18.94 13.26 -1.00
C ILE A 3 -18.92 13.47 0.50
N ARG A 4 -17.97 12.82 1.20
CA ARG A 4 -17.58 13.27 2.54
C ARG A 4 -16.56 14.36 2.34
N ASP A 5 -17.01 15.59 2.55
CA ASP A 5 -16.11 16.70 2.48
C ASP A 5 -15.15 16.72 3.66
N ARG A 6 -13.88 16.60 3.31
CA ARG A 6 -12.81 17.06 4.17
C ARG A 6 -12.03 18.10 3.39
N SER A 7 -12.34 19.35 3.62
CA SER A 7 -11.48 20.43 3.15
C SER A 7 -10.36 20.64 4.15
N TYR A 8 -9.12 20.67 3.69
CA TYR A 8 -7.94 20.84 4.54
C TYR A 8 -7.30 22.20 4.26
N ILE A 9 -6.85 22.87 5.29
CA ILE A 9 -5.94 24.03 5.19
C ILE A 9 -4.58 23.59 5.71
N SER A 10 -3.53 23.82 4.93
CA SER A 10 -2.16 23.78 5.41
C SER A 10 -1.49 25.12 5.10
N SER A 11 -0.85 25.68 6.09
CA SER A 11 -0.18 26.99 5.98
C SER A 11 1.27 26.90 5.49
N HIS A 12 1.84 25.71 5.31
CA HIS A 12 3.27 25.58 5.05
C HIS A 12 3.58 24.46 4.05
N THR A 13 4.16 24.78 2.95
CA THR A 13 4.85 24.02 1.93
C THR A 13 3.97 23.29 0.88
N PRO A 14 4.11 23.69 -0.40
CA PRO A 14 3.62 22.88 -1.54
C PRO A 14 4.31 21.52 -1.54
N GLY A 15 3.57 20.46 -1.76
CA GLY A 15 4.12 19.12 -2.03
C GLY A 15 4.10 18.11 -0.88
N LYS A 16 3.65 18.45 0.32
CA LYS A 16 3.37 17.41 1.33
C LYS A 16 1.96 16.88 1.15
N THR A 17 1.86 15.60 0.86
CA THR A 17 0.60 14.85 0.96
C THR A 17 0.10 15.02 2.38
N LEU A 18 -1.00 15.73 2.56
CA LEU A 18 -1.66 15.78 3.85
C LEU A 18 -2.25 14.39 4.08
N ALA A 19 -1.66 13.64 5.01
CA ALA A 19 -2.35 12.53 5.61
C ALA A 19 -3.72 13.04 6.08
N ALA A 20 -4.75 12.22 5.94
CA ALA A 20 -6.12 12.57 6.33
C ALA A 20 -6.21 12.81 7.86
N ASN A 21 -5.63 13.91 8.32
CA ASN A 21 -5.66 14.29 9.72
C ASN A 21 -6.95 15.08 9.99
N PRO A 22 -7.87 14.53 10.79
CA PRO A 22 -9.14 15.19 11.10
C PRO A 22 -9.00 16.59 11.69
N SER A 23 -7.86 16.93 12.30
CA SER A 23 -7.59 18.23 12.92
C SER A 23 -7.47 19.37 11.90
N TYR A 24 -7.18 19.06 10.63
CA TYR A 24 -7.08 20.05 9.56
C TYR A 24 -8.34 20.16 8.70
N SER A 25 -9.38 19.37 8.99
CA SER A 25 -10.62 19.43 8.24
C SER A 25 -11.42 20.68 8.65
N ILE A 26 -11.66 21.58 7.72
CA ILE A 26 -12.40 22.82 7.96
C ILE A 26 -13.91 22.68 7.75
N ASN A 27 -14.33 21.64 7.05
CA ASN A 27 -15.74 21.32 6.85
C ASN A 27 -15.95 19.81 6.97
N LYS A 28 -16.89 19.45 7.84
CA LYS A 28 -17.31 18.05 8.07
C LYS A 28 -18.72 17.78 7.48
N SER A 29 -19.27 18.74 6.72
CA SER A 29 -20.59 18.53 6.12
C SER A 29 -20.52 17.46 5.05
N GLN A 30 -21.51 16.57 5.08
CA GLN A 30 -21.68 15.52 4.10
C GLN A 30 -22.72 15.96 3.07
N VAL A 31 -22.29 16.03 1.80
CA VAL A 31 -23.23 16.27 0.70
C VAL A 31 -23.59 14.91 0.07
N ASN A 32 -24.82 14.50 0.28
CA ASN A 32 -25.35 13.28 -0.33
C ASN A 32 -25.80 13.58 -1.76
N ASN A 33 -25.39 12.74 -2.73
CA ASN A 33 -25.75 12.88 -4.15
C ASN A 33 -25.43 14.28 -4.71
N PRO A 34 -24.16 14.71 -4.66
CA PRO A 34 -23.76 16.02 -5.16
C PRO A 34 -24.11 16.14 -6.64
N GLY A 35 -24.72 17.26 -6.99
CA GLY A 35 -24.90 17.65 -8.37
C GLY A 35 -23.58 18.07 -9.01
N ARG A 36 -23.65 18.70 -10.19
CA ARG A 36 -22.47 19.23 -10.89
C ARG A 36 -21.76 20.36 -10.13
N LYS A 37 -22.44 21.01 -9.21
CA LYS A 37 -21.91 22.12 -8.39
C LYS A 37 -22.23 21.86 -6.93
N VAL A 38 -21.22 21.95 -6.09
CA VAL A 38 -21.31 21.85 -4.64
C VAL A 38 -20.80 23.14 -4.03
N ILE A 39 -21.50 23.67 -3.06
CA ILE A 39 -21.09 24.84 -2.27
C ILE A 39 -20.74 24.35 -0.87
N LEU A 40 -19.55 24.65 -0.41
CA LEU A 40 -19.04 24.31 0.89
C LEU A 40 -18.82 25.60 1.68
N ASN A 41 -19.43 25.68 2.86
CA ASN A 41 -19.26 26.80 3.76
C ASN A 41 -18.37 26.36 4.92
N ALA A 42 -17.41 27.18 5.26
CA ALA A 42 -16.52 26.94 6.38
C ALA A 42 -16.32 28.22 7.18
N ASN A 43 -16.15 28.07 8.49
CA ASN A 43 -15.74 29.15 9.38
C ASN A 43 -14.31 28.87 9.82
N GLN A 44 -13.35 29.42 9.10
CA GLN A 44 -11.93 29.18 9.31
C GLN A 44 -11.16 30.48 9.20
N LYS A 45 -10.34 30.76 10.21
CA LYS A 45 -9.41 31.88 10.16
C LYS A 45 -8.31 31.57 9.14
N LEU A 46 -8.11 32.50 8.21
CA LEU A 46 -7.03 32.38 7.22
C LEU A 46 -5.74 33.02 7.77
N PHE A 47 -4.62 32.51 7.24
CA PHE A 47 -3.31 33.09 7.53
C PHE A 47 -3.01 34.25 6.57
N PRO A 48 -2.17 35.20 6.95
CA PRO A 48 -1.65 36.21 6.01
C PRO A 48 -0.88 35.49 4.87
N GLY A 49 -1.12 35.92 3.63
CA GLY A 49 -0.46 35.36 2.46
C GLY A 49 -1.24 34.20 1.81
N ILE A 50 -0.53 33.19 1.34
CA ILE A 50 -1.11 32.09 0.57
C ILE A 50 -1.70 31.03 1.51
N ASN A 51 -2.94 30.63 1.23
CA ASN A 51 -3.63 29.54 1.90
C ASN A 51 -3.93 28.44 0.89
N TYR A 52 -3.71 27.21 1.24
CA TYR A 52 -3.93 26.04 0.38
C TYR A 52 -5.18 25.29 0.81
N PHE A 53 -6.02 24.92 -0.16
CA PHE A 53 -7.26 24.18 0.06
C PHE A 53 -7.25 22.90 -0.80
N TRP A 54 -7.71 21.80 -0.22
CA TRP A 54 -7.88 20.53 -0.91
C TRP A 54 -9.33 20.07 -0.80
N ILE A 55 -9.81 19.40 -1.85
CA ILE A 55 -11.09 18.69 -1.84
C ILE A 55 -10.77 17.19 -1.70
N SER A 56 -11.39 16.54 -0.72
CA SER A 56 -11.34 15.12 -0.54
C SER A 56 -12.69 14.51 -0.88
N LEU A 57 -12.70 13.42 -1.63
CA LEU A 57 -13.89 12.71 -2.05
C LEU A 57 -13.87 11.30 -1.45
N GLN A 58 -14.99 10.89 -0.86
CA GLN A 58 -15.20 9.52 -0.43
C GLN A 58 -16.27 8.87 -1.30
N MET A 59 -15.93 7.76 -1.95
CA MET A 59 -16.88 7.01 -2.77
C MET A 59 -17.84 6.21 -1.91
N LYS A 60 -19.09 6.07 -2.36
CA LYS A 60 -20.04 5.15 -1.72
C LYS A 60 -19.59 3.70 -1.91
N PRO A 61 -19.86 2.82 -0.94
CA PRO A 61 -19.73 1.39 -1.17
C PRO A 61 -20.50 0.96 -2.42
N GLY A 62 -19.90 0.08 -3.23
CA GLY A 62 -20.50 -0.41 -4.46
C GLY A 62 -20.37 0.51 -5.69
N ALA A 63 -19.63 1.61 -5.61
CA ALA A 63 -19.26 2.37 -6.80
C ALA A 63 -18.51 1.48 -7.80
N SER A 64 -18.80 1.66 -9.09
CA SER A 64 -18.13 0.87 -10.14
C SER A 64 -16.63 1.18 -10.22
N LEU A 65 -15.79 0.15 -10.26
CA LEU A 65 -14.34 0.30 -10.46
C LEU A 65 -13.99 0.83 -11.86
N LEU A 66 -14.96 0.85 -12.78
CA LEU A 66 -14.81 1.45 -14.11
C LEU A 66 -15.10 2.95 -14.11
N ASP A 67 -15.76 3.46 -13.07
CA ASP A 67 -16.07 4.88 -12.96
C ASP A 67 -14.82 5.71 -12.75
N LYS A 68 -14.93 6.98 -13.11
CA LYS A 68 -13.93 8.00 -12.86
C LYS A 68 -14.59 9.15 -12.12
N VAL A 69 -13.85 9.78 -11.24
CA VAL A 69 -14.27 10.97 -10.51
C VAL A 69 -13.28 12.10 -10.74
N SER A 70 -13.80 13.29 -10.94
CA SER A 70 -13.01 14.52 -10.98
C SER A 70 -13.74 15.62 -10.21
N ALA A 71 -12.99 16.52 -9.64
CA ALA A 71 -13.52 17.72 -9.00
C ALA A 71 -12.51 18.88 -9.18
N LYS A 72 -13.04 20.09 -9.30
CA LYS A 72 -12.23 21.29 -9.30
C LYS A 72 -12.88 22.38 -8.45
N ILE A 73 -12.07 23.21 -7.84
CA ILE A 73 -12.53 24.42 -7.18
C ILE A 73 -12.76 25.47 -8.28
N VAL A 74 -13.94 26.02 -8.36
CA VAL A 74 -14.31 27.01 -9.38
C VAL A 74 -14.16 28.42 -8.82
N THR A 75 -14.58 28.63 -7.56
CA THR A 75 -14.56 29.91 -6.91
C THR A 75 -14.33 29.72 -5.42
N VAL A 76 -13.52 30.56 -4.84
CA VAL A 76 -13.37 30.72 -3.38
C VAL A 76 -13.84 32.11 -2.99
N LYS A 77 -14.68 32.21 -1.96
CA LYS A 77 -15.10 33.48 -1.38
C LYS A 77 -14.66 33.57 0.07
N VAL A 78 -14.13 34.69 0.44
CA VAL A 78 -13.76 35.04 1.81
C VAL A 78 -14.58 36.28 2.18
N ASP A 79 -15.35 36.22 3.25
CA ASP A 79 -16.26 37.30 3.67
C ASP A 79 -17.14 37.83 2.52
N ASN A 80 -17.72 36.87 1.74
CA ASN A 80 -18.55 37.13 0.56
C ASN A 80 -17.85 37.77 -0.63
N LYS A 81 -16.54 38.02 -0.60
CA LYS A 81 -15.76 38.57 -1.71
C LYS A 81 -14.99 37.43 -2.41
N GLU A 82 -14.91 37.45 -3.73
CA GLU A 82 -14.09 36.52 -4.47
C GLU A 82 -12.61 36.70 -4.15
N ALA A 83 -11.95 35.58 -3.82
CA ALA A 83 -10.52 35.55 -3.57
C ALA A 83 -9.76 35.22 -4.87
N LEU A 84 -8.57 35.78 -5.02
CA LEU A 84 -7.66 35.38 -6.08
C LEU A 84 -7.27 33.94 -5.85
N MET A 85 -7.47 33.10 -6.86
CA MET A 85 -7.24 31.64 -6.79
C MET A 85 -6.23 31.20 -7.87
N HIS A 86 -5.23 30.44 -7.45
CA HIS A 86 -4.33 29.73 -8.34
C HIS A 86 -4.59 28.23 -8.20
N THR A 87 -4.98 27.59 -9.30
CA THR A 87 -5.17 26.15 -9.33
C THR A 87 -3.83 25.45 -9.56
N VAL A 88 -3.42 24.63 -8.59
CA VAL A 88 -2.15 23.87 -8.66
C VAL A 88 -2.34 22.50 -9.27
N SER A 89 -3.59 22.01 -9.34
CA SER A 89 -3.89 20.71 -9.97
C SER A 89 -3.99 20.85 -11.49
N PRO A 90 -3.44 19.90 -12.26
CA PRO A 90 -3.63 19.88 -13.70
C PRO A 90 -5.11 19.85 -14.06
N GLU A 91 -5.49 20.59 -15.08
CA GLU A 91 -6.86 20.60 -15.59
C GLU A 91 -7.23 19.20 -16.13
N ASN A 92 -8.50 18.81 -15.94
CA ASN A 92 -9.10 17.60 -16.51
C ASN A 92 -8.56 16.24 -16.01
N ILE A 93 -7.91 16.18 -14.87
CA ILE A 93 -7.59 14.89 -14.25
C ILE A 93 -8.85 14.25 -13.68
N ALA A 94 -9.14 13.04 -14.15
CA ALA A 94 -10.16 12.16 -13.60
C ALA A 94 -9.48 10.92 -12.99
N HIS A 95 -9.72 10.70 -11.70
CA HIS A 95 -9.20 9.55 -10.98
C HIS A 95 -10.14 8.36 -11.14
N ARG A 96 -9.60 7.16 -11.35
CA ARG A 96 -10.40 5.93 -11.30
C ARG A 96 -10.86 5.67 -9.89
N VAL A 97 -12.05 5.11 -9.76
CA VAL A 97 -12.53 4.56 -8.50
C VAL A 97 -11.69 3.34 -8.14
N GLY A 98 -11.30 3.23 -6.89
CA GLY A 98 -10.54 2.10 -6.37
C GLY A 98 -11.12 1.62 -5.05
N VAL A 99 -10.85 0.37 -4.71
CA VAL A 99 -11.13 -0.23 -3.40
C VAL A 99 -9.80 -0.36 -2.67
N GLY A 100 -9.71 0.16 -1.46
CA GLY A 100 -8.56 -0.10 -0.59
C GLY A 100 -8.60 -1.56 -0.13
N VAL A 101 -7.54 -2.31 -0.45
CA VAL A 101 -7.42 -3.71 -0.03
C VAL A 101 -7.13 -3.79 1.47
N ARG A 102 -6.25 -2.91 1.94
CA ARG A 102 -5.85 -2.74 3.34
C ARG A 102 -5.55 -1.27 3.64
N HIS A 103 -5.75 -0.89 4.90
CA HIS A 103 -5.47 0.46 5.39
C HIS A 103 -4.60 0.39 6.64
N ALA A 104 -3.84 1.43 6.91
CA ALA A 104 -3.11 1.54 8.17
C ALA A 104 -4.07 1.35 9.36
N GLY A 105 -3.69 0.48 10.30
CA GLY A 105 -4.52 0.05 11.43
C GLY A 105 -5.28 -1.24 11.22
N ASP A 106 -5.47 -1.70 9.96
CA ASP A 106 -6.06 -3.01 9.71
C ASP A 106 -5.11 -4.12 10.19
N ASP A 107 -5.68 -5.21 10.68
CA ASP A 107 -4.94 -6.40 11.13
C ASP A 107 -3.81 -6.09 12.15
N GLY A 108 -3.91 -4.97 12.88
CA GLY A 108 -2.93 -4.53 13.88
C GLY A 108 -1.63 -3.95 13.31
N SER A 109 -1.60 -3.61 12.02
CA SER A 109 -0.41 -3.08 11.36
C SER A 109 -0.36 -1.55 11.33
N ALA A 110 0.84 -0.99 11.40
CA ALA A 110 1.04 0.44 11.24
C ALA A 110 0.95 0.88 9.76
N ALA A 111 1.35 0.01 8.83
CA ALA A 111 1.32 0.32 7.41
C ALA A 111 1.32 -0.95 6.54
N PHE A 112 0.83 -0.80 5.31
CA PHE A 112 0.97 -1.76 4.22
C PHE A 112 1.74 -1.10 3.09
N ARG A 113 2.73 -1.81 2.53
CA ARG A 113 3.59 -1.28 1.46
C ARG A 113 3.92 -2.35 0.43
N ILE A 114 4.60 -1.95 -0.65
CA ILE A 114 5.15 -2.83 -1.67
C ILE A 114 4.10 -3.77 -2.28
N PRO A 115 3.01 -3.24 -2.86
CA PRO A 115 1.93 -4.07 -3.38
C PRO A 115 2.29 -4.75 -4.69
N GLY A 116 1.87 -6.00 -4.84
CA GLY A 116 1.81 -6.74 -6.10
C GLY A 116 0.39 -7.28 -6.34
N LEU A 117 -0.01 -7.41 -7.59
CA LEU A 117 -1.32 -7.93 -7.97
C LEU A 117 -1.16 -8.95 -9.10
N ALA A 118 -1.71 -10.14 -8.91
CA ALA A 118 -1.76 -11.16 -9.95
C ALA A 118 -3.17 -11.74 -10.09
N THR A 119 -3.44 -12.35 -11.24
CA THR A 119 -4.72 -13.02 -11.51
C THR A 119 -4.45 -14.49 -11.78
N THR A 120 -5.16 -15.38 -11.09
CA THR A 120 -5.06 -16.82 -11.29
C THR A 120 -5.84 -17.28 -12.53
N ASN A 121 -5.64 -18.53 -12.97
CA ASN A 121 -6.42 -19.12 -14.06
C ASN A 121 -7.93 -19.17 -13.81
N LYS A 122 -8.34 -19.08 -12.54
CA LYS A 122 -9.75 -19.03 -12.15
C LYS A 122 -10.32 -17.62 -12.14
N GLY A 123 -9.50 -16.60 -12.48
CA GLY A 123 -9.90 -15.21 -12.41
C GLY A 123 -9.85 -14.60 -10.99
N THR A 124 -9.33 -15.33 -10.01
CA THR A 124 -9.12 -14.80 -8.66
C THR A 124 -8.01 -13.77 -8.68
N LEU A 125 -8.26 -12.61 -8.11
CA LEU A 125 -7.24 -11.59 -7.88
C LEU A 125 -6.51 -11.89 -6.57
N LEU A 126 -5.19 -11.83 -6.61
CA LEU A 126 -4.29 -12.03 -5.48
C LEU A 126 -3.47 -10.76 -5.28
N GLY A 127 -3.76 -10.01 -4.23
CA GLY A 127 -3.00 -8.83 -3.82
C GLY A 127 -2.01 -9.20 -2.73
N VAL A 128 -0.71 -9.10 -3.00
CA VAL A 128 0.38 -9.36 -2.06
C VAL A 128 1.01 -8.03 -1.63
N TYR A 129 1.51 -7.95 -0.40
CA TYR A 129 2.07 -6.72 0.17
C TYR A 129 2.86 -7.00 1.45
N ASP A 130 3.70 -6.03 1.86
CA ASP A 130 4.27 -5.99 3.21
C ASP A 130 3.21 -5.64 4.24
N VAL A 131 3.19 -6.39 5.34
CA VAL A 131 2.46 -6.07 6.58
C VAL A 131 3.49 -5.54 7.58
N ARG A 132 3.52 -4.24 7.79
CA ARG A 132 4.49 -3.56 8.66
C ARG A 132 3.85 -3.22 9.99
N TYR A 133 4.16 -3.98 11.03
CA TYR A 133 3.42 -3.92 12.29
C TYR A 133 3.76 -2.68 13.14
N ASN A 134 5.02 -2.32 13.27
CA ASN A 134 5.43 -1.27 14.21
C ASN A 134 5.52 0.11 13.57
N SER A 135 5.90 0.19 12.31
CA SER A 135 6.11 1.44 11.59
C SER A 135 6.10 1.23 10.07
N SER A 136 6.20 2.30 9.28
CA SER A 136 6.31 2.21 7.82
C SER A 136 7.75 1.99 7.32
N VAL A 137 8.72 1.74 8.20
CA VAL A 137 10.13 1.58 7.81
C VAL A 137 10.39 0.26 7.09
N ASP A 138 11.48 0.22 6.33
CA ASP A 138 11.93 -0.96 5.61
C ASP A 138 12.65 -1.96 6.55
N LEU A 139 12.90 -3.19 6.06
CA LEU A 139 13.68 -4.21 6.76
C LEU A 139 15.04 -3.67 7.25
N GLN A 140 15.51 -3.97 8.43
CA GLN A 140 15.03 -4.92 9.44
C GLN A 140 13.94 -4.28 10.31
N GLU A 141 12.81 -4.95 10.47
CA GLU A 141 11.72 -4.62 11.37
C GLU A 141 10.72 -5.81 11.39
N HIS A 142 9.70 -5.79 12.27
CA HIS A 142 8.61 -6.75 12.23
C HIS A 142 7.76 -6.53 10.98
N VAL A 143 8.05 -7.29 9.96
CA VAL A 143 7.37 -7.27 8.65
C VAL A 143 7.08 -8.69 8.23
N ASP A 144 5.85 -8.96 7.80
CA ASP A 144 5.44 -10.21 7.16
C ASP A 144 4.93 -9.93 5.75
N VAL A 145 4.86 -10.95 4.92
CA VAL A 145 4.19 -10.88 3.63
C VAL A 145 2.73 -11.25 3.79
N GLY A 146 1.86 -10.27 3.57
CA GLY A 146 0.42 -10.43 3.54
C GLY A 146 -0.12 -10.70 2.14
N LEU A 147 -1.26 -11.39 2.08
CA LEU A 147 -2.00 -11.64 0.84
C LEU A 147 -3.50 -11.55 1.07
N SER A 148 -4.18 -10.87 0.19
CA SER A 148 -5.64 -10.84 0.11
C SER A 148 -6.13 -11.39 -1.21
N ARG A 149 -7.27 -12.11 -1.17
CA ARG A 149 -7.92 -12.70 -2.34
C ARG A 149 -9.23 -11.97 -2.64
N SER A 150 -9.54 -11.84 -3.92
CA SER A 150 -10.85 -11.42 -4.40
C SER A 150 -11.33 -12.34 -5.52
N VAL A 151 -12.56 -12.83 -5.40
CA VAL A 151 -13.19 -13.70 -6.39
C VAL A 151 -14.31 -13.00 -7.17
N ASP A 152 -14.47 -11.70 -6.97
CA ASP A 152 -15.55 -10.88 -7.56
C ASP A 152 -15.02 -9.68 -8.36
N GLY A 153 -13.79 -9.79 -8.87
CA GLY A 153 -13.16 -8.74 -9.67
C GLY A 153 -12.69 -7.53 -8.87
N GLY A 154 -12.33 -7.73 -7.60
CA GLY A 154 -11.77 -6.68 -6.74
C GLY A 154 -12.82 -5.85 -6.00
N LYS A 155 -14.09 -6.23 -6.04
CA LYS A 155 -15.17 -5.51 -5.32
C LYS A 155 -15.08 -5.76 -3.83
N THR A 156 -14.81 -7.00 -3.43
CA THR A 156 -14.56 -7.40 -2.04
C THR A 156 -13.28 -8.21 -1.93
N TRP A 157 -12.67 -8.16 -0.76
CA TRP A 157 -11.41 -8.82 -0.46
C TRP A 157 -11.56 -9.66 0.81
N GLU A 158 -11.09 -10.90 0.75
CA GLU A 158 -11.10 -11.82 1.87
C GLU A 158 -10.14 -11.35 2.98
N LYS A 159 -10.25 -11.98 4.16
CA LYS A 159 -9.29 -11.78 5.25
C LYS A 159 -7.87 -12.03 4.78
N MET A 160 -6.95 -11.26 5.31
CA MET A 160 -5.52 -11.42 5.05
C MET A 160 -5.04 -12.83 5.43
N ARG A 161 -4.13 -13.36 4.62
CA ARG A 161 -3.30 -14.52 4.89
C ARG A 161 -1.84 -14.10 4.91
N LEU A 162 -1.01 -14.89 5.54
CA LEU A 162 0.43 -14.65 5.61
C LEU A 162 1.18 -15.78 4.87
N PRO A 163 1.41 -15.66 3.56
CA PRO A 163 2.19 -16.63 2.79
C PRO A 163 3.60 -16.82 3.32
N LEU A 164 4.20 -15.76 3.84
CA LEU A 164 5.52 -15.78 4.47
C LEU A 164 5.47 -14.95 5.74
N ALA A 165 5.76 -15.61 6.86
CA ALA A 165 5.87 -15.02 8.19
C ALA A 165 6.82 -15.89 9.01
N PHE A 166 7.75 -15.28 9.71
CA PHE A 166 8.74 -16.01 10.48
C PHE A 166 8.53 -15.88 12.00
N GLY A 167 7.90 -14.80 12.44
CA GLY A 167 7.64 -14.58 13.87
C GLY A 167 8.92 -14.65 14.71
N GLU A 168 8.84 -15.34 15.83
CA GLU A 168 10.01 -15.68 16.65
C GLU A 168 10.71 -16.91 16.06
N THR A 169 11.86 -16.71 15.46
CA THR A 169 12.62 -17.77 14.78
C THR A 169 14.10 -17.66 15.17
N GLY A 170 14.76 -18.83 15.34
CA GLY A 170 16.19 -18.89 15.69
C GLY A 170 16.54 -18.26 17.03
N GLY A 171 15.58 -18.18 17.96
CA GLY A 171 15.76 -17.53 19.27
C GLY A 171 15.71 -16.01 19.24
N LEU A 172 15.35 -15.41 18.11
CA LEU A 172 15.22 -13.97 17.92
C LEU A 172 13.75 -13.54 17.77
N PRO A 173 13.38 -12.35 18.26
CA PRO A 173 12.02 -11.84 18.17
C PRO A 173 11.61 -11.52 16.72
N ALA A 174 10.32 -11.38 16.47
CA ALA A 174 9.76 -11.09 15.14
C ALA A 174 10.39 -9.85 14.45
N ALA A 175 10.73 -8.82 15.23
CA ALA A 175 11.41 -7.62 14.70
C ALA A 175 12.83 -7.89 14.17
N GLN A 176 13.40 -9.07 14.45
CA GLN A 176 14.68 -9.55 13.94
C GLN A 176 14.52 -10.66 12.90
N ASN A 177 13.30 -10.88 12.41
CA ASN A 177 12.92 -11.92 11.45
C ASN A 177 12.00 -11.40 10.34
N GLY A 178 12.14 -10.13 9.99
CA GLY A 178 11.27 -9.52 8.98
C GLY A 178 11.45 -10.14 7.59
N VAL A 179 10.34 -10.33 6.90
CA VAL A 179 10.28 -10.79 5.50
C VAL A 179 9.42 -9.84 4.69
N GLY A 180 9.92 -9.33 3.57
CA GLY A 180 9.22 -8.30 2.81
C GLY A 180 9.67 -8.16 1.36
N ASP A 181 9.16 -7.10 0.72
CA ASP A 181 9.32 -6.79 -0.70
C ASP A 181 8.83 -7.94 -1.61
N PRO A 182 7.57 -8.41 -1.48
CA PRO A 182 7.12 -9.62 -2.13
C PRO A 182 6.95 -9.46 -3.64
N SER A 183 7.34 -10.51 -4.37
CA SER A 183 6.92 -10.76 -5.76
C SER A 183 5.93 -11.90 -5.82
N ILE A 184 4.99 -11.82 -6.75
CA ILE A 184 3.99 -12.87 -6.97
C ILE A 184 4.03 -13.35 -8.42
N LEU A 185 4.06 -14.66 -8.60
CA LEU A 185 4.02 -15.34 -9.91
C LEU A 185 2.89 -16.37 -9.92
N VAL A 186 2.09 -16.35 -10.96
CA VAL A 186 1.10 -17.41 -11.26
C VAL A 186 1.63 -18.25 -12.42
N ASP A 187 1.99 -19.49 -12.13
CA ASP A 187 2.27 -20.48 -13.17
C ASP A 187 0.95 -21.04 -13.70
N THR A 188 0.60 -20.59 -14.88
CA THR A 188 -0.66 -20.96 -15.53
C THR A 188 -0.71 -22.40 -16.02
N LYS A 189 0.45 -23.06 -16.20
CA LYS A 189 0.53 -24.46 -16.64
C LYS A 189 0.23 -25.42 -15.51
N THR A 190 0.78 -25.15 -14.32
CA THR A 190 0.61 -26.02 -13.15
C THR A 190 -0.49 -25.53 -12.20
N ASN A 191 -1.08 -24.36 -12.43
CA ASN A 191 -1.99 -23.67 -11.52
C ASN A 191 -1.35 -23.41 -10.14
N THR A 192 -0.04 -23.25 -10.08
CA THR A 192 0.69 -22.95 -8.86
C THR A 192 0.95 -21.46 -8.77
N THR A 193 0.65 -20.89 -7.63
CA THR A 193 1.03 -19.50 -7.33
C THR A 193 2.23 -19.51 -6.40
N TRP A 194 3.22 -18.69 -6.71
CA TRP A 194 4.44 -18.51 -5.95
C TRP A 194 4.52 -17.09 -5.40
N VAL A 195 4.94 -16.98 -4.16
CA VAL A 195 5.32 -15.70 -3.54
C VAL A 195 6.76 -15.81 -3.10
N VAL A 196 7.58 -14.86 -3.51
CA VAL A 196 9.01 -14.79 -3.19
C VAL A 196 9.26 -13.48 -2.47
N ALA A 197 10.10 -13.50 -1.42
CA ALA A 197 10.44 -12.31 -0.63
C ALA A 197 11.84 -12.40 -0.04
N ALA A 198 12.39 -11.26 0.40
CA ALA A 198 13.63 -11.21 1.14
C ALA A 198 13.35 -11.38 2.65
N TRP A 199 14.04 -12.32 3.28
CA TRP A 199 14.01 -12.54 4.73
C TRP A 199 15.33 -12.09 5.33
N THR A 200 15.24 -11.36 6.44
CA THR A 200 16.40 -10.91 7.20
C THR A 200 16.36 -11.49 8.61
N HIS A 201 17.46 -12.09 9.06
CA HIS A 201 17.58 -12.72 10.37
C HIS A 201 18.71 -12.09 11.18
N GLY A 202 18.39 -11.53 12.34
CA GLY A 202 19.38 -11.09 13.31
C GLY A 202 20.25 -9.89 12.92
N MET A 203 19.88 -9.12 11.91
CA MET A 203 20.68 -7.99 11.42
C MET A 203 20.62 -6.73 12.28
N GLY A 204 20.22 -6.86 13.56
CA GLY A 204 20.05 -5.74 14.46
C GLY A 204 18.98 -4.76 13.98
N ASN A 205 19.14 -3.47 14.31
CA ASN A 205 18.23 -2.41 13.86
C ASN A 205 18.74 -1.66 12.60
N GLN A 206 19.67 -2.26 11.89
CA GLN A 206 20.21 -1.69 10.65
C GLN A 206 19.31 -2.02 9.46
N ARG A 207 19.39 -1.21 8.41
CA ARG A 207 18.70 -1.53 7.16
C ARG A 207 19.31 -2.76 6.50
N ALA A 208 18.49 -3.66 5.96
CA ALA A 208 18.93 -4.93 5.39
C ALA A 208 20.03 -4.79 4.34
N TRP A 209 19.95 -3.75 3.50
CA TRP A 209 20.98 -3.49 2.46
C TRP A 209 22.31 -2.99 3.01
N TRP A 210 22.38 -2.49 4.26
CA TRP A 210 23.63 -2.10 4.92
C TRP A 210 24.19 -3.21 5.79
N SER A 211 23.35 -4.11 6.25
CA SER A 211 23.72 -5.18 7.19
C SER A 211 23.85 -6.55 6.53
N SER A 212 23.60 -6.63 5.24
CA SER A 212 23.81 -7.86 4.47
C SER A 212 25.21 -7.88 3.90
N TYR A 213 25.93 -8.97 4.16
CA TYR A 213 27.33 -9.18 3.76
C TYR A 213 27.47 -10.33 2.75
N PRO A 214 28.62 -10.52 2.10
CA PRO A 214 28.89 -11.68 1.27
C PRO A 214 28.73 -13.00 2.04
N GLY A 215 28.42 -14.08 1.33
CA GLY A 215 28.20 -15.40 1.90
C GLY A 215 26.76 -15.85 1.81
N MET A 216 26.43 -16.96 2.48
CA MET A 216 25.12 -17.62 2.45
C MET A 216 24.49 -17.72 3.85
N ASP A 217 25.25 -17.43 4.90
CA ASP A 217 24.80 -17.57 6.28
C ASP A 217 23.67 -16.57 6.59
N MET A 218 22.54 -17.08 7.04
CA MET A 218 21.36 -16.29 7.35
C MET A 218 21.57 -15.24 8.44
N ASN A 219 22.56 -15.42 9.32
CA ASN A 219 22.90 -14.44 10.34
C ASN A 219 23.66 -13.23 9.80
N HIS A 220 24.19 -13.31 8.57
CA HIS A 220 25.05 -12.30 7.98
C HIS A 220 24.56 -11.75 6.64
N THR A 221 23.64 -12.43 5.98
CA THR A 221 23.14 -11.99 4.67
C THR A 221 21.65 -12.26 4.54
N ALA A 222 20.95 -11.34 3.87
CA ALA A 222 19.55 -11.52 3.55
C ALA A 222 19.33 -12.78 2.72
N GLN A 223 18.28 -13.49 3.02
CA GLN A 223 17.89 -14.75 2.39
C GLN A 223 16.76 -14.51 1.40
N LEU A 224 16.74 -15.23 0.30
CA LEU A 224 15.61 -15.27 -0.61
C LEU A 224 14.76 -16.51 -0.28
N VAL A 225 13.51 -16.25 0.06
CA VAL A 225 12.57 -17.29 0.49
C VAL A 225 11.31 -17.26 -0.36
N LEU A 226 10.69 -18.40 -0.54
CA LEU A 226 9.43 -18.49 -1.26
C LEU A 226 8.43 -19.38 -0.54
N SER A 227 7.16 -19.18 -0.87
CA SER A 227 6.05 -20.08 -0.52
C SER A 227 5.18 -20.31 -1.75
N LYS A 228 4.48 -21.44 -1.81
CA LYS A 228 3.60 -21.80 -2.92
C LYS A 228 2.20 -22.15 -2.47
N SER A 229 1.25 -21.89 -3.36
CA SER A 229 -0.14 -22.32 -3.24
C SER A 229 -0.55 -23.08 -4.49
N THR A 230 -1.23 -24.20 -4.31
CA THR A 230 -1.81 -25.02 -5.40
C THR A 230 -3.34 -25.00 -5.37
N ASP A 231 -3.93 -24.25 -4.47
CA ASP A 231 -5.37 -24.18 -4.22
C ASP A 231 -5.96 -22.78 -4.42
N ASP A 232 -5.37 -22.03 -5.36
CA ASP A 232 -5.83 -20.69 -5.75
C ASP A 232 -5.59 -19.64 -4.65
N GLY A 233 -4.46 -19.74 -3.93
CA GLY A 233 -4.04 -18.80 -2.90
C GLY A 233 -4.77 -18.93 -1.55
N LYS A 234 -5.48 -20.06 -1.32
CA LYS A 234 -6.18 -20.30 -0.06
C LYS A 234 -5.26 -20.75 1.05
N THR A 235 -4.37 -21.70 0.74
CA THR A 235 -3.35 -22.19 1.66
C THR A 235 -1.96 -22.08 1.03
N TRP A 236 -0.94 -22.03 1.87
CA TRP A 236 0.44 -21.76 1.48
C TRP A 236 1.37 -22.79 2.13
N SER A 237 2.42 -23.15 1.42
CA SER A 237 3.45 -24.04 1.96
C SER A 237 4.27 -23.35 3.04
N GLU A 238 4.96 -24.13 3.87
CA GLU A 238 6.06 -23.63 4.67
C GLU A 238 7.08 -22.89 3.80
N PRO A 239 7.78 -21.89 4.36
CA PRO A 239 8.82 -21.15 3.65
C PRO A 239 9.92 -22.07 3.11
N ILE A 240 10.33 -21.85 1.88
CA ILE A 240 11.42 -22.55 1.20
C ILE A 240 12.54 -21.55 0.96
N ASN A 241 13.69 -21.76 1.57
CA ASN A 241 14.87 -20.94 1.32
C ASN A 241 15.54 -21.38 0.01
N ILE A 242 15.71 -20.45 -0.91
CA ILE A 242 16.35 -20.69 -2.22
C ILE A 242 17.64 -19.91 -2.40
N THR A 243 18.16 -19.29 -1.36
CA THR A 243 19.35 -18.44 -1.42
C THR A 243 20.53 -19.12 -2.10
N ASP A 244 20.82 -20.35 -1.70
CA ASP A 244 21.95 -21.14 -2.25
C ASP A 244 21.79 -21.49 -3.73
N GLN A 245 20.56 -21.39 -4.28
CA GLN A 245 20.27 -21.68 -5.67
C GLN A 245 20.43 -20.46 -6.59
N VAL A 246 20.34 -19.24 -6.02
CA VAL A 246 20.22 -18.02 -6.81
C VAL A 246 21.24 -16.92 -6.46
N LYS A 247 21.82 -16.93 -5.25
CA LYS A 247 22.77 -15.92 -4.81
C LYS A 247 24.21 -16.33 -5.13
N ASP A 248 24.99 -15.44 -5.72
CA ASP A 248 26.45 -15.59 -5.76
C ASP A 248 27.03 -15.26 -4.37
N PRO A 249 27.92 -16.08 -3.82
CA PRO A 249 28.52 -15.86 -2.50
C PRO A 249 29.26 -14.51 -2.35
N SER A 250 29.70 -13.92 -3.45
CA SER A 250 30.37 -12.61 -3.44
C SER A 250 29.41 -11.42 -3.30
N TRP A 251 28.11 -11.63 -3.52
CA TRP A 251 27.13 -10.56 -3.42
C TRP A 251 26.81 -10.22 -1.97
N TYR A 252 26.57 -8.94 -1.71
CA TYR A 252 26.17 -8.44 -0.39
C TYR A 252 24.68 -8.70 -0.14
N PHE A 253 23.84 -8.04 -0.90
CA PHE A 253 22.38 -8.08 -0.74
C PHE A 253 21.73 -8.63 -2.01
N LEU A 254 20.81 -9.56 -1.83
CA LEU A 254 19.98 -10.09 -2.90
C LEU A 254 18.54 -9.71 -2.62
N LEU A 255 17.89 -9.07 -3.59
CA LEU A 255 16.49 -8.68 -3.55
C LEU A 255 15.83 -8.98 -4.89
N GLN A 256 14.69 -9.63 -4.86
CA GLN A 256 13.82 -9.74 -6.03
C GLN A 256 13.11 -8.41 -6.28
N GLY A 257 12.74 -8.11 -7.53
CA GLY A 257 11.88 -6.96 -7.82
C GLY A 257 10.49 -7.17 -7.26
N PRO A 258 9.93 -6.26 -6.43
CA PRO A 258 8.58 -6.40 -5.90
C PRO A 258 7.52 -6.26 -6.99
N GLY A 259 6.37 -6.90 -6.78
CA GLY A 259 5.21 -6.80 -7.66
C GLY A 259 4.87 -8.09 -8.41
N PRO A 260 4.07 -8.04 -9.49
CA PRO A 260 3.76 -9.20 -10.29
C PRO A 260 4.95 -9.60 -11.16
N VAL A 261 5.18 -10.90 -11.28
CA VAL A 261 6.18 -11.46 -12.19
C VAL A 261 5.47 -12.07 -13.40
N SER A 262 5.97 -11.76 -14.58
CA SER A 262 5.61 -12.45 -15.83
C SER A 262 6.88 -13.04 -16.46
N TYR A 263 6.73 -14.15 -17.13
CA TYR A 263 7.80 -14.74 -17.91
C TYR A 263 7.33 -15.03 -19.33
N THR A 264 8.25 -14.87 -20.26
CA THR A 264 8.07 -15.22 -21.66
C THR A 264 9.00 -16.39 -22.01
N HIS A 265 8.50 -17.32 -22.78
CA HIS A 265 9.29 -18.43 -23.33
C HIS A 265 9.86 -18.05 -24.67
#